data_e93290e4ffe620dcc85c6dbfe9f30a8a
#
_entry.id   e93290e4ffe620dcc85c6dbfe9f30a8a
#
_cell.length_a   1.000
_cell.length_b   1.000
_cell.length_c   1.000
_cell.angle_alpha   90.00
_cell.angle_beta   90.00
_cell.angle_gamma   90.00
#
_symmetry.space_group_name_H-M   'P 1'
#
loop_
_entity.id
_entity.type
_entity.pdbx_description
1 polymer ?
#
loop_
_entity_poly.entity_id
_entity_poly.type
_entity_poly.pdbx_seq_one_letter_code
_entity_poly.pdbx_strand_id
1 'polypeptide(L)'
;LWVLLLWMSYLVLLLPLAILFVGSLKNWFLRLVGVGLLGTQYGPDSLLKISKNLPWLHSITSQGVIAAFALLILACFLGKEWGFHSNPNLKFIKSSNFQYSILIILLLFTFIDVFYNAFISYDKQIWTAFFRYSIDLQKKYVTIASFTSALEPGILEETERYLAIIILLAGFKRNRSWRVPIAIYGSALLFGLSHLGNSGWNGETFEATIAQVIGVMGSGFLWAILYLYSGKLWIPMIFHFLMDYLANLQSGWNSAGWQFNGWATDYISEVLMVLVPLAVTVWMMYGKRRKVLEENADRLMNLPVEFNRY
;
A
#
# COMPACT_ATOMS: atom_id res chain seq x y z
N LEU A 1 22.92 -20.56 14.96
CA LEU A 1 21.98 -21.28 15.83
C LEU A 1 21.10 -20.32 16.64
N TRP A 2 21.68 -19.38 17.42
CA TRP A 2 20.92 -18.44 18.28
C TRP A 2 19.94 -17.56 17.50
N VAL A 3 20.33 -17.05 16.33
CA VAL A 3 19.47 -16.26 15.45
C VAL A 3 18.27 -17.09 14.95
N LEU A 4 18.51 -18.36 14.60
CA LEU A 4 17.44 -19.28 14.18
C LEU A 4 16.47 -19.56 15.33
N LEU A 5 16.99 -19.81 16.54
CA LEU A 5 16.18 -20.03 17.74
C LEU A 5 15.37 -18.80 18.11
N LEU A 6 15.96 -17.60 18.01
CA LEU A 6 15.26 -16.34 18.26
C LEU A 6 14.11 -16.14 17.27
N TRP A 7 14.34 -16.46 16.01
CA TRP A 7 13.33 -16.38 14.96
C TRP A 7 12.23 -17.41 15.12
N MET A 8 12.60 -18.63 15.45
CA MET A 8 11.63 -19.69 15.74
C MET A 8 10.75 -19.29 16.93
N SER A 9 11.32 -18.71 17.98
CA SER A 9 10.55 -18.19 19.12
C SER A 9 9.67 -17.00 18.72
N TYR A 10 10.14 -16.10 17.87
CA TYR A 10 9.33 -14.99 17.34
C TYR A 10 8.13 -15.52 16.52
N LEU A 11 8.37 -16.38 15.53
CA LEU A 11 7.30 -16.90 14.67
C LEU A 11 6.34 -17.84 15.40
N VAL A 12 6.84 -18.68 16.32
CA VAL A 12 6.05 -19.72 16.98
C VAL A 12 5.34 -19.20 18.23
N LEU A 13 5.90 -18.22 18.93
CA LEU A 13 5.34 -17.71 20.17
C LEU A 13 4.77 -16.30 20.04
N LEU A 14 5.59 -15.35 19.60
CA LEU A 14 5.18 -13.94 19.59
C LEU A 14 4.14 -13.63 18.51
N LEU A 15 4.28 -14.21 17.34
CA LEU A 15 3.32 -13.98 16.26
C LEU A 15 1.93 -14.52 16.59
N PRO A 16 1.74 -15.78 17.04
CA PRO A 16 0.44 -16.25 17.50
C PRO A 16 -0.13 -15.47 18.67
N LEU A 17 0.69 -15.04 19.64
CA LEU A 17 0.24 -14.18 20.74
C LEU A 17 -0.22 -12.81 20.26
N ALA A 18 0.52 -12.20 19.33
CA ALA A 18 0.11 -10.93 18.70
C ALA A 18 -1.21 -11.07 17.94
N ILE A 19 -1.39 -12.18 17.20
CA ILE A 19 -2.66 -12.52 16.52
C ILE A 19 -3.79 -12.63 17.52
N LEU A 20 -3.61 -13.41 18.58
CA LEU A 20 -4.62 -13.60 19.61
C LEU A 20 -4.98 -12.29 20.30
N PHE A 21 -3.97 -11.47 20.65
CA PHE A 21 -4.19 -10.19 21.30
C PHE A 21 -4.92 -9.21 20.37
N VAL A 22 -4.38 -8.96 19.17
CA VAL A 22 -4.98 -8.02 18.22
C VAL A 22 -6.33 -8.55 17.68
N GLY A 23 -6.43 -9.86 17.47
CA GLY A 23 -7.68 -10.52 17.07
C GLY A 23 -8.79 -10.37 18.11
N SER A 24 -8.46 -10.39 19.41
CA SER A 24 -9.42 -10.21 20.50
C SER A 24 -9.96 -8.78 20.63
N LEU A 25 -9.31 -7.79 20.03
CA LEU A 25 -9.70 -6.39 20.14
C LEU A 25 -11.06 -6.17 19.46
N LYS A 26 -12.02 -5.60 20.22
CA LYS A 26 -13.37 -5.30 19.72
C LYS A 26 -13.51 -3.88 19.20
N ASN A 27 -12.74 -2.94 19.76
CA ASN A 27 -12.76 -1.53 19.37
C ASN A 27 -11.96 -1.33 18.07
N TRP A 28 -12.57 -0.72 17.07
CA TRP A 28 -11.94 -0.49 15.77
C TRP A 28 -10.68 0.38 15.86
N PHE A 29 -10.66 1.40 16.73
CA PHE A 29 -9.48 2.25 16.91
C PHE A 29 -8.31 1.47 17.51
N LEU A 30 -8.57 0.63 18.51
CA LEU A 30 -7.54 -0.25 19.09
C LEU A 30 -7.04 -1.27 18.09
N ARG A 31 -7.88 -1.75 17.17
CA ARG A 31 -7.44 -2.60 16.05
C ARG A 31 -6.46 -1.86 15.14
N LEU A 32 -6.73 -0.60 14.78
CA LEU A 32 -5.81 0.21 13.99
C LEU A 32 -4.46 0.38 14.69
N VAL A 33 -4.47 0.73 15.98
CA VAL A 33 -3.24 0.83 16.78
C VAL A 33 -2.49 -0.50 16.82
N GLY A 34 -3.21 -1.61 17.04
CA GLY A 34 -2.62 -2.95 17.07
C GLY A 34 -1.99 -3.35 15.72
N VAL A 35 -2.64 -3.02 14.61
CA VAL A 35 -2.09 -3.26 13.26
C VAL A 35 -0.85 -2.40 13.01
N GLY A 36 -0.88 -1.11 13.35
CA GLY A 36 0.29 -0.24 13.23
C GLY A 36 1.48 -0.74 14.05
N LEU A 37 1.25 -1.22 15.28
CA LEU A 37 2.30 -1.83 16.09
C LEU A 37 2.83 -3.13 15.48
N LEU A 38 1.97 -3.96 14.84
CA LEU A 38 2.42 -5.15 14.14
C LEU A 38 3.26 -4.78 12.91
N GLY A 39 2.85 -3.78 12.11
CA GLY A 39 3.59 -3.34 10.93
C GLY A 39 5.02 -2.92 11.26
N THR A 40 5.23 -2.19 12.36
CA THR A 40 6.59 -1.80 12.81
C THR A 40 7.50 -3.00 13.13
N GLN A 41 6.94 -4.18 13.43
CA GLN A 41 7.70 -5.39 13.71
C GLN A 41 8.08 -6.17 12.44
N TYR A 42 7.43 -5.87 11.33
CA TYR A 42 7.63 -6.55 10.04
C TYR A 42 8.43 -5.73 9.04
N GLY A 43 8.95 -4.56 9.44
CA GLY A 43 9.75 -3.70 8.58
C GLY A 43 11.07 -4.34 8.11
N PRO A 44 11.79 -3.65 7.19
CA PRO A 44 12.94 -4.21 6.46
C PRO A 44 14.12 -4.65 7.33
N ASP A 45 14.23 -4.20 8.56
CA ASP A 45 15.25 -4.62 9.51
C ASP A 45 14.96 -5.96 10.20
N SER A 46 14.30 -6.87 9.48
CA SER A 46 13.97 -8.18 10.02
C SER A 46 15.21 -8.88 10.60
N LEU A 47 15.04 -9.49 11.77
CA LEU A 47 16.07 -10.12 12.58
C LEU A 47 16.86 -11.26 11.90
N LEU A 48 16.48 -11.67 10.69
CA LEU A 48 17.12 -12.75 9.92
C LEU A 48 18.08 -12.23 8.87
N LYS A 49 19.28 -11.86 9.29
CA LYS A 49 20.40 -11.72 8.33
C LYS A 49 21.11 -13.06 8.16
N ILE A 50 20.66 -13.88 7.20
CA ILE A 50 21.34 -15.11 6.81
C ILE A 50 22.64 -14.76 6.07
N SER A 51 23.64 -15.64 6.19
CA SER A 51 24.97 -15.49 5.62
C SER A 51 24.98 -14.92 4.20
N LYS A 52 25.84 -13.93 3.95
CA LYS A 52 26.11 -13.35 2.62
C LYS A 52 26.57 -14.38 1.57
N ASN A 53 26.95 -15.61 2.00
CA ASN A 53 27.35 -16.71 1.11
C ASN A 53 26.19 -17.27 0.27
N LEU A 54 24.94 -16.93 0.59
CA LEU A 54 23.75 -17.27 -0.19
C LEU A 54 23.02 -15.97 -0.58
N PRO A 55 23.45 -15.25 -1.64
CA PRO A 55 22.99 -13.89 -1.93
C PRO A 55 21.49 -13.75 -2.08
N TRP A 56 20.82 -14.72 -2.74
CA TRP A 56 19.36 -14.71 -2.92
C TRP A 56 18.61 -14.86 -1.59
N LEU A 57 19.07 -15.77 -0.73
CA LEU A 57 18.45 -16.01 0.58
C LEU A 57 18.73 -14.84 1.53
N HIS A 58 19.94 -14.28 1.46
CA HIS A 58 20.29 -13.06 2.19
C HIS A 58 19.37 -11.90 1.79
N SER A 59 19.15 -11.66 0.50
CA SER A 59 18.25 -10.59 0.03
C SER A 59 16.82 -10.80 0.50
N ILE A 60 16.25 -12.00 0.35
CA ILE A 60 14.88 -12.30 0.79
C ILE A 60 14.70 -12.05 2.30
N THR A 61 15.72 -12.38 3.09
CA THR A 61 15.63 -12.29 4.56
C THR A 61 15.98 -10.90 5.07
N SER A 62 16.96 -10.21 4.47
CA SER A 62 17.38 -8.88 4.90
C SER A 62 16.43 -7.77 4.44
N GLN A 63 15.67 -7.98 3.36
CA GLN A 63 14.70 -7.02 2.83
C GLN A 63 13.27 -7.24 3.37
N GLY A 64 13.07 -8.09 4.37
CA GLY A 64 11.76 -8.24 5.01
C GLY A 64 10.69 -8.99 4.22
N VAL A 65 10.99 -9.57 3.05
CA VAL A 65 10.00 -10.25 2.19
C VAL A 65 9.24 -11.36 2.92
N ILE A 66 9.94 -12.15 3.74
CA ILE A 66 9.29 -13.21 4.54
C ILE A 66 8.31 -12.62 5.55
N ALA A 67 8.68 -11.51 6.17
CA ALA A 67 7.83 -10.79 7.12
C ALA A 67 6.59 -10.20 6.43
N ALA A 68 6.74 -9.65 5.23
CA ALA A 68 5.63 -9.14 4.43
C ALA A 68 4.60 -10.24 4.09
N PHE A 69 5.05 -11.42 3.66
CA PHE A 69 4.16 -12.57 3.45
C PHE A 69 3.53 -13.08 4.75
N ALA A 70 4.28 -13.08 5.86
CA ALA A 70 3.74 -13.45 7.16
C ALA A 70 2.63 -12.48 7.59
N LEU A 71 2.80 -11.17 7.38
CA LEU A 71 1.75 -10.18 7.65
C LEU A 71 0.52 -10.39 6.76
N LEU A 72 0.69 -10.72 5.48
CA LEU A 72 -0.43 -11.03 4.60
C LEU A 72 -1.24 -12.24 5.08
N ILE A 73 -0.56 -13.30 5.50
CA ILE A 73 -1.20 -14.49 6.09
C ILE A 73 -1.91 -14.11 7.38
N LEU A 74 -1.23 -13.35 8.24
CA LEU A 74 -1.80 -12.83 9.48
C LEU A 74 -3.06 -12.00 9.23
N ALA A 75 -3.05 -11.13 8.23
CA ALA A 75 -4.20 -10.31 7.87
C ALA A 75 -5.42 -11.16 7.48
N CYS A 76 -5.22 -12.30 6.83
CA CYS A 76 -6.29 -13.26 6.55
C CYS A 76 -6.90 -13.85 7.84
N PHE A 77 -6.05 -14.20 8.82
CA PHE A 77 -6.51 -14.71 10.12
C PHE A 77 -7.22 -13.62 10.93
N LEU A 78 -6.65 -12.43 11.04
CA LEU A 78 -7.28 -11.30 11.72
C LEU A 78 -8.63 -10.95 11.09
N GLY A 79 -8.71 -10.92 9.77
CA GLY A 79 -9.98 -10.70 9.07
C GLY A 79 -11.04 -11.72 9.49
N LYS A 80 -10.68 -13.00 9.58
CA LYS A 80 -11.58 -14.06 10.04
C LYS A 80 -12.00 -13.88 11.50
N GLU A 81 -11.05 -13.63 12.41
CA GLU A 81 -11.33 -13.42 13.84
C GLU A 81 -12.25 -12.22 14.09
N TRP A 82 -12.13 -11.19 13.26
CA TRP A 82 -13.01 -10.01 13.33
C TRP A 82 -14.37 -10.19 12.63
N GLY A 83 -14.62 -11.36 12.05
CA GLY A 83 -15.84 -11.67 11.32
C GLY A 83 -15.91 -11.13 9.90
N PHE A 84 -14.77 -10.73 9.33
CA PHE A 84 -14.66 -10.28 7.94
C PHE A 84 -14.39 -11.44 6.99
N HIS A 85 -14.40 -11.17 5.69
CA HIS A 85 -14.00 -12.13 4.68
C HIS A 85 -12.50 -12.47 4.84
N SER A 86 -12.20 -13.77 4.97
CA SER A 86 -10.83 -14.23 5.27
C SER A 86 -9.83 -14.05 4.11
N ASN A 87 -10.33 -13.92 2.88
CA ASN A 87 -9.49 -13.72 1.70
C ASN A 87 -9.63 -12.27 1.22
N PRO A 88 -8.56 -11.46 1.22
CA PRO A 88 -8.60 -10.10 0.70
C PRO A 88 -8.93 -10.03 -0.80
N ASN A 89 -8.76 -11.14 -1.52
CA ASN A 89 -9.10 -11.25 -2.94
C ASN A 89 -10.48 -11.86 -3.11
N LEU A 90 -11.50 -11.01 -3.21
CA LEU A 90 -12.88 -11.45 -3.41
C LEU A 90 -13.04 -12.27 -4.69
N LYS A 91 -13.90 -13.28 -4.67
CA LYS A 91 -14.29 -13.98 -5.90
C LYS A 91 -14.98 -12.97 -6.83
N PHE A 92 -14.69 -13.08 -8.14
CA PHE A 92 -15.38 -12.24 -9.12
C PHE A 92 -16.85 -12.63 -9.15
N ILE A 93 -17.72 -11.68 -8.84
CA ILE A 93 -19.17 -11.79 -9.03
C ILE A 93 -19.56 -10.64 -9.95
N LYS A 94 -20.22 -10.97 -11.06
CA LYS A 94 -20.68 -9.96 -12.01
C LYS A 94 -21.81 -9.14 -11.38
N SER A 95 -21.45 -8.00 -10.81
CA SER A 95 -22.43 -6.99 -10.40
C SER A 95 -23.03 -6.33 -11.64
N SER A 96 -24.33 -6.02 -11.61
CA SER A 96 -24.98 -5.24 -12.67
C SER A 96 -24.42 -3.82 -12.79
N ASN A 97 -23.76 -3.33 -11.74
CA ASN A 97 -23.15 -2.01 -11.69
C ASN A 97 -21.69 -2.00 -12.16
N PHE A 98 -21.02 -3.17 -12.20
CA PHE A 98 -19.62 -3.28 -12.58
C PHE A 98 -19.41 -3.02 -14.08
N GLN A 99 -18.46 -2.15 -14.40
CA GLN A 99 -18.11 -1.78 -15.77
C GLN A 99 -16.62 -2.01 -16.00
N TYR A 100 -16.26 -2.86 -16.98
CA TYR A 100 -14.86 -3.11 -17.34
C TYR A 100 -14.13 -1.85 -17.80
N SER A 101 -14.84 -0.94 -18.51
CA SER A 101 -14.27 0.35 -18.93
C SER A 101 -13.77 1.18 -17.74
N ILE A 102 -14.50 1.19 -16.63
CA ILE A 102 -14.07 1.87 -15.40
C ILE A 102 -12.84 1.21 -14.80
N LEU A 103 -12.80 -0.13 -14.76
CA LEU A 103 -11.60 -0.83 -14.30
C LEU A 103 -10.39 -0.51 -15.18
N ILE A 104 -10.54 -0.51 -16.50
CA ILE A 104 -9.48 -0.15 -17.44
C ILE A 104 -9.01 1.29 -17.20
N ILE A 105 -9.92 2.23 -17.02
CA ILE A 105 -9.58 3.63 -16.69
C ILE A 105 -8.77 3.69 -15.39
N LEU A 106 -9.19 2.99 -14.33
CA LEU A 106 -8.46 2.96 -13.06
C LEU A 106 -7.06 2.34 -13.23
N LEU A 107 -6.95 1.25 -13.99
CA LEU A 107 -5.65 0.62 -14.29
C LEU A 107 -4.73 1.57 -15.07
N LEU A 108 -5.27 2.33 -16.03
CA LEU A 108 -4.51 3.32 -16.78
C LEU A 108 -4.04 4.48 -15.89
N PHE A 109 -4.90 5.01 -15.03
CA PHE A 109 -4.50 6.04 -14.06
C PHE A 109 -3.42 5.53 -13.11
N THR A 110 -3.56 4.29 -12.61
CA THR A 110 -2.55 3.68 -11.73
C THR A 110 -1.24 3.44 -12.47
N PHE A 111 -1.29 3.03 -13.74
CA PHE A 111 -0.09 2.89 -14.57
C PHE A 111 0.60 4.24 -14.79
N ILE A 112 -0.16 5.30 -15.04
CA ILE A 112 0.38 6.66 -15.18
C ILE A 112 1.03 7.11 -13.86
N ASP A 113 0.40 6.86 -12.71
CA ASP A 113 0.94 7.15 -11.38
C ASP A 113 2.29 6.46 -11.16
N VAL A 114 2.36 5.15 -11.42
CA VAL A 114 3.59 4.35 -11.35
C VAL A 114 4.67 4.88 -12.29
N PHE A 115 4.31 5.17 -13.55
CA PHE A 115 5.24 5.67 -14.55
C PHE A 115 5.78 7.04 -14.19
N TYR A 116 4.90 7.93 -13.74
CA TYR A 116 5.26 9.26 -13.29
C TYR A 116 6.23 9.19 -12.11
N ASN A 117 5.90 8.44 -11.08
CA ASN A 117 6.77 8.25 -9.92
C ASN A 117 8.15 7.70 -10.28
N ALA A 118 8.20 6.69 -11.15
CA ALA A 118 9.46 6.03 -11.48
C ALA A 118 10.37 6.86 -12.41
N PHE A 119 9.82 7.71 -13.29
CA PHE A 119 10.57 8.27 -14.41
C PHE A 119 10.51 9.79 -14.56
N ILE A 120 9.85 10.51 -13.64
CA ILE A 120 9.81 11.97 -13.71
C ILE A 120 11.23 12.56 -13.60
N SER A 121 11.50 13.58 -14.41
CA SER A 121 12.75 14.34 -14.31
C SER A 121 12.58 15.52 -13.37
N TYR A 122 13.47 15.61 -12.39
CA TYR A 122 13.53 16.78 -11.51
C TYR A 122 14.21 17.94 -12.24
N ASP A 123 13.48 19.02 -12.47
CA ASP A 123 13.95 20.22 -13.18
C ASP A 123 13.27 21.46 -12.60
N LYS A 124 13.97 22.62 -12.64
CA LYS A 124 13.41 23.91 -12.22
C LYS A 124 12.33 24.45 -13.16
N GLN A 125 12.37 24.05 -14.43
CA GLN A 125 11.41 24.49 -15.43
C GLN A 125 10.20 23.57 -15.45
N ILE A 126 9.01 24.16 -15.26
CA ILE A 126 7.74 23.41 -15.16
C ILE A 126 7.53 22.46 -16.34
N TRP A 127 7.72 22.93 -17.57
CA TRP A 127 7.50 22.09 -18.75
C TRP A 127 8.51 20.94 -18.84
N THR A 128 9.76 21.16 -18.44
CA THR A 128 10.76 20.11 -18.41
C THR A 128 10.43 19.09 -17.30
N ALA A 129 10.09 19.54 -16.11
CA ALA A 129 9.74 18.69 -15.00
C ALA A 129 8.55 17.75 -15.31
N PHE A 130 7.50 18.27 -15.98
CA PHE A 130 6.31 17.46 -16.22
C PHE A 130 6.32 16.64 -17.51
N PHE A 131 7.12 17.02 -18.51
CA PHE A 131 7.08 16.36 -19.81
C PHE A 131 8.40 15.69 -20.21
N ARG A 132 9.45 15.86 -19.42
CA ARG A 132 10.71 15.15 -19.63
C ARG A 132 10.82 13.98 -18.69
N TYR A 133 10.78 12.79 -19.24
CA TYR A 133 11.00 11.53 -18.52
C TYR A 133 12.41 11.03 -18.79
N SER A 134 13.11 10.65 -17.71
CA SER A 134 14.41 10.00 -17.80
C SER A 134 14.23 8.51 -17.60
N ILE A 135 14.18 7.76 -18.70
CA ILE A 135 14.11 6.30 -18.65
C ILE A 135 15.52 5.75 -18.83
N ASP A 136 16.22 5.56 -17.73
CA ASP A 136 17.57 4.97 -17.69
C ASP A 136 17.60 3.70 -16.85
N LEU A 137 17.02 2.65 -17.39
CA LEU A 137 17.00 1.32 -16.73
C LEU A 137 18.38 0.68 -16.84
N GLN A 138 19.14 0.74 -15.76
CA GLN A 138 20.52 0.27 -15.75
C GLN A 138 20.61 -1.23 -15.45
N LYS A 139 21.14 -2.00 -16.41
CA LYS A 139 21.31 -3.45 -16.27
C LYS A 139 22.05 -3.86 -14.98
N LYS A 140 22.97 -3.03 -14.47
CA LYS A 140 23.69 -3.30 -13.23
C LYS A 140 22.80 -3.34 -12.00
N TYR A 141 21.61 -2.71 -12.06
CA TYR A 141 20.62 -2.70 -10.98
C TYR A 141 19.56 -3.79 -11.11
N VAL A 142 19.59 -4.61 -12.17
CA VAL A 142 18.75 -5.81 -12.27
C VAL A 142 19.33 -6.87 -11.34
N THR A 143 19.03 -6.75 -10.07
CA THR A 143 19.54 -7.63 -9.01
C THR A 143 18.42 -8.23 -8.18
N ILE A 144 18.70 -9.32 -7.48
CA ILE A 144 17.75 -9.90 -6.52
C ILE A 144 17.45 -8.90 -5.41
N ALA A 145 18.43 -8.10 -5.00
CA ALA A 145 18.23 -7.07 -3.97
C ALA A 145 17.24 -6.00 -4.42
N SER A 146 17.36 -5.48 -5.65
CA SER A 146 16.40 -4.52 -6.21
C SER A 146 15.00 -5.10 -6.36
N PHE A 147 14.89 -6.39 -6.70
CA PHE A 147 13.62 -7.07 -6.78
C PHE A 147 12.97 -7.26 -5.41
N THR A 148 13.73 -7.75 -4.43
CA THR A 148 13.20 -8.05 -3.09
C THR A 148 12.90 -6.78 -2.30
N SER A 149 13.68 -5.70 -2.46
CA SER A 149 13.42 -4.41 -1.83
C SER A 149 12.18 -3.70 -2.36
N ALA A 150 11.75 -4.02 -3.57
CA ALA A 150 10.47 -3.54 -4.12
C ALA A 150 9.30 -4.48 -3.78
N LEU A 151 9.56 -5.78 -3.70
CA LEU A 151 8.51 -6.77 -3.42
C LEU A 151 7.99 -6.66 -1.98
N GLU A 152 8.87 -6.34 -1.04
CA GLU A 152 8.51 -6.21 0.37
C GLU A 152 7.46 -5.12 0.58
N PRO A 153 7.68 -3.82 0.23
CA PRO A 153 6.68 -2.78 0.45
C PRO A 153 5.41 -3.03 -0.36
N GLY A 154 5.52 -3.55 -1.60
CA GLY A 154 4.35 -3.91 -2.40
C GLY A 154 3.42 -4.91 -1.69
N ILE A 155 3.93 -5.83 -0.88
CA ILE A 155 3.13 -6.77 -0.11
C ILE A 155 2.78 -6.23 1.27
N LEU A 156 3.76 -5.73 2.01
CA LEU A 156 3.61 -5.26 3.40
C LEU A 156 2.61 -4.10 3.47
N GLU A 157 2.91 -3.02 2.77
CA GLU A 157 2.16 -1.77 2.88
C GLU A 157 0.75 -1.90 2.30
N GLU A 158 0.57 -2.68 1.21
CA GLU A 158 -0.77 -2.95 0.70
C GLU A 158 -1.58 -3.85 1.64
N THR A 159 -0.92 -4.74 2.39
CA THR A 159 -1.58 -5.53 3.43
C THR A 159 -2.01 -4.65 4.61
N GLU A 160 -1.17 -3.72 5.04
CA GLU A 160 -1.53 -2.75 6.07
C GLU A 160 -2.68 -1.84 5.64
N ARG A 161 -2.66 -1.38 4.39
CA ARG A 161 -3.75 -0.61 3.78
C ARG A 161 -5.05 -1.40 3.76
N TYR A 162 -5.01 -2.67 3.36
CA TYR A 162 -6.15 -3.57 3.40
C TYR A 162 -6.73 -3.68 4.83
N LEU A 163 -5.89 -3.91 5.83
CA LEU A 163 -6.30 -3.98 7.22
C LEU A 163 -6.92 -2.67 7.69
N ALA A 164 -6.33 -1.53 7.36
CA ALA A 164 -6.88 -0.21 7.66
C ALA A 164 -8.27 -0.03 7.01
N ILE A 165 -8.43 -0.41 5.73
CA ILE A 165 -9.71 -0.32 5.01
C ILE A 165 -10.79 -1.13 5.72
N ILE A 166 -10.56 -2.42 6.02
CA ILE A 166 -11.59 -3.27 6.64
C ILE A 166 -11.94 -2.82 8.06
N ILE A 167 -10.96 -2.35 8.82
CA ILE A 167 -11.19 -1.82 10.18
C ILE A 167 -12.02 -0.54 10.13
N LEU A 168 -11.72 0.39 9.22
CA LEU A 168 -12.48 1.63 9.05
C LEU A 168 -13.90 1.36 8.52
N LEU A 169 -14.05 0.45 7.55
CA LEU A 169 -15.37 0.02 7.09
C LEU A 169 -16.23 -0.51 8.26
N ALA A 170 -15.63 -1.31 9.14
CA ALA A 170 -16.32 -1.85 10.31
C ALA A 170 -16.61 -0.80 11.38
N GLY A 171 -15.65 0.11 11.63
CA GLY A 171 -15.79 1.20 12.60
C GLY A 171 -16.97 2.12 12.25
N PHE A 172 -17.15 2.37 10.97
CA PHE A 172 -18.19 3.27 10.45
C PHE A 172 -19.36 2.54 9.77
N LYS A 173 -19.56 1.25 10.04
CA LYS A 173 -20.60 0.42 9.41
C LYS A 173 -22.03 0.97 9.52
N ARG A 174 -22.33 1.70 10.60
CA ARG A 174 -23.66 2.30 10.82
C ARG A 174 -23.92 3.50 9.91
N ASN A 175 -22.87 4.18 9.44
CA ASN A 175 -23.00 5.32 8.54
C ASN A 175 -22.67 4.89 7.11
N ARG A 176 -23.67 4.32 6.43
CA ARG A 176 -23.50 3.78 5.06
C ARG A 176 -22.96 4.82 4.08
N SER A 177 -23.37 6.07 4.21
CA SER A 177 -22.96 7.12 3.29
C SER A 177 -21.48 7.48 3.40
N TRP A 178 -20.88 7.35 4.59
CA TRP A 178 -19.50 7.78 4.86
C TRP A 178 -18.50 6.65 5.04
N ARG A 179 -18.94 5.40 5.28
CA ARG A 179 -18.03 4.29 5.58
C ARG A 179 -16.99 4.04 4.47
N VAL A 180 -17.42 4.05 3.19
CA VAL A 180 -16.51 3.84 2.05
C VAL A 180 -15.59 5.05 1.85
N PRO A 181 -16.08 6.31 1.80
CA PRO A 181 -15.20 7.47 1.82
C PRO A 181 -14.20 7.47 2.98
N ILE A 182 -14.64 7.24 4.22
CA ILE A 182 -13.74 7.19 5.38
C ILE A 182 -12.71 6.08 5.26
N ALA A 183 -13.08 4.91 4.74
CA ALA A 183 -12.13 3.82 4.55
C ALA A 183 -11.06 4.17 3.52
N ILE A 184 -11.43 4.81 2.41
CA ILE A 184 -10.49 5.21 1.35
C ILE A 184 -9.59 6.35 1.84
N TYR A 185 -10.17 7.47 2.26
CA TYR A 185 -9.39 8.63 2.68
C TYR A 185 -8.61 8.39 3.96
N GLY A 186 -9.20 7.67 4.91
CA GLY A 186 -8.56 7.34 6.18
C GLY A 186 -7.38 6.37 6.01
N SER A 187 -7.52 5.33 5.17
CA SER A 187 -6.40 4.41 4.91
C SER A 187 -5.25 5.09 4.16
N ALA A 188 -5.55 5.97 3.20
CA ALA A 188 -4.54 6.74 2.50
C ALA A 188 -3.84 7.77 3.40
N LEU A 189 -4.58 8.42 4.30
CA LEU A 189 -3.99 9.30 5.33
C LEU A 189 -3.06 8.53 6.27
N LEU A 190 -3.51 7.38 6.79
CA LEU A 190 -2.67 6.53 7.66
C LEU A 190 -1.42 6.07 6.93
N PHE A 191 -1.55 5.70 5.66
CA PHE A 191 -0.43 5.32 4.80
C PHE A 191 0.55 6.48 4.59
N GLY A 192 0.08 7.68 4.27
CA GLY A 192 0.94 8.85 4.18
C GLY A 192 1.66 9.13 5.49
N LEU A 193 0.94 9.11 6.62
CA LEU A 193 1.51 9.38 7.94
C LEU A 193 2.57 8.34 8.37
N SER A 194 2.48 7.09 7.92
CA SER A 194 3.51 6.07 8.21
C SER A 194 4.89 6.47 7.67
N HIS A 195 4.94 7.25 6.57
CA HIS A 195 6.17 7.75 5.97
C HIS A 195 6.85 8.87 6.76
N LEU A 196 6.22 9.44 7.80
CA LEU A 196 6.88 10.38 8.70
C LEU A 196 8.13 9.78 9.39
N GLY A 197 8.18 8.46 9.52
CA GLY A 197 9.35 7.74 10.02
C GLY A 197 10.59 7.85 9.12
N ASN A 198 10.44 8.28 7.86
CA ASN A 198 11.55 8.46 6.92
C ASN A 198 12.38 9.72 7.21
N SER A 199 11.88 10.64 8.03
CA SER A 199 12.61 11.86 8.40
C SER A 199 13.96 11.53 9.05
N GLY A 200 15.04 12.07 8.48
CA GLY A 200 16.40 11.78 8.91
C GLY A 200 16.97 10.45 8.40
N TRP A 201 16.17 9.60 7.77
CA TRP A 201 16.62 8.38 7.13
C TRP A 201 17.33 8.73 5.81
N ASN A 202 18.47 8.15 5.55
CA ASN A 202 19.29 8.46 4.36
C ASN A 202 19.62 9.95 4.13
N GLY A 203 19.54 10.79 5.18
CA GLY A 203 19.80 12.22 5.07
C GLY A 203 18.62 13.04 4.53
N GLU A 204 17.42 12.48 4.45
CA GLU A 204 16.23 13.22 4.05
C GLU A 204 15.89 14.33 5.05
N THR A 205 15.50 15.50 4.52
CA THR A 205 15.03 16.62 5.33
C THR A 205 13.59 16.38 5.76
N PHE A 206 13.18 17.01 6.86
CA PHE A 206 11.78 16.96 7.29
C PHE A 206 10.83 17.51 6.22
N GLU A 207 11.24 18.54 5.47
CA GLU A 207 10.48 19.12 4.38
C GLU A 207 10.26 18.10 3.24
N ALA A 208 11.32 17.39 2.82
CA ALA A 208 11.25 16.31 1.85
C ALA A 208 10.29 15.20 2.32
N THR A 209 10.37 14.83 3.60
CA THR A 209 9.48 13.82 4.18
C THR A 209 8.02 14.26 4.15
N ILE A 210 7.71 15.53 4.48
CA ILE A 210 6.32 16.04 4.41
C ILE A 210 5.80 16.01 2.97
N ALA A 211 6.62 16.40 2.01
CA ALA A 211 6.21 16.34 0.61
C ALA A 211 6.00 14.88 0.17
N GLN A 212 6.85 13.93 0.56
CA GLN A 212 6.63 12.50 0.35
C GLN A 212 5.30 12.03 0.96
N VAL A 213 5.01 12.38 2.22
CA VAL A 213 3.73 12.05 2.89
C VAL A 213 2.54 12.51 2.05
N ILE A 214 2.62 13.72 1.51
CA ILE A 214 1.57 14.29 0.66
C ILE A 214 1.43 13.48 -0.63
N GLY A 215 2.52 13.23 -1.34
CA GLY A 215 2.52 12.48 -2.61
C GLY A 215 1.97 11.06 -2.46
N VAL A 216 2.47 10.30 -1.47
CA VAL A 216 2.03 8.91 -1.26
C VAL A 216 0.58 8.80 -0.79
N MET A 217 0.00 9.85 -0.18
CA MET A 217 -1.45 9.90 0.08
C MET A 217 -2.24 9.86 -1.23
N GLY A 218 -1.76 10.53 -2.27
CA GLY A 218 -2.39 10.52 -3.60
C GLY A 218 -2.45 9.12 -4.19
N SER A 219 -1.33 8.43 -4.28
CA SER A 219 -1.27 7.03 -4.71
C SER A 219 -2.14 6.15 -3.80
N GLY A 220 -2.14 6.41 -2.48
CA GLY A 220 -2.99 5.74 -1.51
C GLY A 220 -4.49 5.84 -1.83
N PHE A 221 -4.99 7.00 -2.26
CA PHE A 221 -6.37 7.15 -2.71
C PHE A 221 -6.67 6.26 -3.92
N LEU A 222 -5.82 6.30 -4.92
CA LEU A 222 -6.00 5.58 -6.17
C LEU A 222 -5.97 4.05 -5.95
N TRP A 223 -5.03 3.56 -5.16
CA TRP A 223 -4.88 2.13 -4.88
C TRP A 223 -6.01 1.58 -4.01
N ALA A 224 -6.49 2.36 -3.04
CA ALA A 224 -7.65 1.98 -2.23
C ALA A 224 -8.93 1.85 -3.09
N ILE A 225 -9.14 2.77 -4.05
CA ILE A 225 -10.26 2.67 -4.99
C ILE A 225 -10.09 1.46 -5.92
N LEU A 226 -8.89 1.27 -6.47
CA LEU A 226 -8.59 0.16 -7.37
C LEU A 226 -8.86 -1.18 -6.67
N TYR A 227 -8.45 -1.29 -5.39
CA TYR A 227 -8.75 -2.45 -4.57
C TYR A 227 -10.25 -2.63 -4.36
N LEU A 228 -10.95 -1.62 -3.86
CA LEU A 228 -12.39 -1.74 -3.57
C LEU A 228 -13.23 -1.93 -4.84
N TYR A 229 -12.83 -1.36 -5.98
CA TYR A 229 -13.55 -1.55 -7.24
C TYR A 229 -13.32 -2.93 -7.84
N SER A 230 -12.07 -3.39 -7.88
CA SER A 230 -11.73 -4.70 -8.43
C SER A 230 -12.03 -5.86 -7.47
N GLY A 231 -12.03 -5.62 -6.16
CA GLY A 231 -12.06 -6.65 -5.13
C GLY A 231 -10.79 -7.52 -5.09
N LYS A 232 -9.65 -7.04 -5.63
CA LYS A 232 -8.41 -7.79 -5.80
C LYS A 232 -7.23 -7.06 -5.21
N LEU A 233 -6.79 -7.47 -4.03
CA LEU A 233 -5.63 -6.87 -3.35
C LEU A 233 -4.32 -7.07 -4.12
N TRP A 234 -4.16 -8.18 -4.84
CA TRP A 234 -2.96 -8.43 -5.63
C TRP A 234 -2.73 -7.38 -6.74
N ILE A 235 -3.79 -6.66 -7.20
CA ILE A 235 -3.63 -5.64 -8.25
C ILE A 235 -2.83 -4.43 -7.74
N PRO A 236 -3.23 -3.71 -6.65
CA PRO A 236 -2.39 -2.66 -6.10
C PRO A 236 -1.02 -3.16 -5.64
N MET A 237 -0.91 -4.40 -5.10
CA MET A 237 0.40 -4.99 -4.76
C MET A 237 1.35 -5.04 -5.95
N ILE A 238 0.87 -5.45 -7.13
CA ILE A 238 1.69 -5.48 -8.35
C ILE A 238 2.09 -4.07 -8.78
N PHE A 239 1.17 -3.11 -8.76
CA PHE A 239 1.48 -1.73 -9.15
C PHE A 239 2.47 -1.07 -8.19
N HIS A 240 2.32 -1.29 -6.90
CA HIS A 240 3.26 -0.81 -5.89
C HIS A 240 4.65 -1.43 -6.11
N PHE A 241 4.72 -2.76 -6.22
CA PHE A 241 5.96 -3.45 -6.57
C PHE A 241 6.61 -2.88 -7.84
N LEU A 242 5.82 -2.65 -8.90
CA LEU A 242 6.33 -2.11 -10.16
C LEU A 242 6.89 -0.70 -9.99
N MET A 243 6.23 0.15 -9.21
CA MET A 243 6.68 1.52 -8.93
C MET A 243 8.07 1.51 -8.31
N ASP A 244 8.25 0.78 -7.23
CA ASP A 244 9.53 0.70 -6.51
C ASP A 244 10.59 -0.03 -7.32
N TYR A 245 10.22 -1.10 -8.03
CA TYR A 245 11.17 -1.85 -8.83
C TYR A 245 11.72 -1.01 -10.00
N LEU A 246 10.86 -0.27 -10.70
CA LEU A 246 11.29 0.62 -11.78
C LEU A 246 12.18 1.76 -11.25
N ALA A 247 11.85 2.34 -10.09
CA ALA A 247 12.70 3.32 -9.43
C ALA A 247 14.06 2.72 -9.05
N ASN A 248 14.07 1.51 -8.49
CA ASN A 248 15.29 0.78 -8.15
C ASN A 248 16.16 0.46 -9.39
N LEU A 249 15.57 0.17 -10.54
CA LEU A 249 16.30 -0.06 -11.79
C LEU A 249 16.94 1.21 -12.34
N GLN A 250 16.44 2.37 -11.98
CA GLN A 250 16.95 3.65 -12.44
C GLN A 250 18.11 4.15 -11.57
N SER A 251 18.00 4.06 -10.26
CA SER A 251 18.97 4.68 -9.32
C SER A 251 19.68 3.67 -8.40
N GLY A 252 19.23 2.41 -8.36
CA GLY A 252 19.65 1.41 -7.38
C GLY A 252 18.85 1.49 -6.08
N TRP A 253 18.62 0.34 -5.45
CA TRP A 253 17.74 0.23 -4.28
C TRP A 253 18.21 1.01 -3.03
N ASN A 254 19.52 1.32 -2.92
CA ASN A 254 20.06 2.14 -1.82
C ASN A 254 20.04 3.65 -2.10
N SER A 255 19.78 4.04 -3.33
CA SER A 255 19.85 5.43 -3.79
C SER A 255 18.54 5.90 -4.44
N ALA A 256 17.53 5.05 -4.45
CA ALA A 256 16.17 5.40 -4.87
C ALA A 256 15.52 6.33 -3.85
N GLY A 257 16.27 7.33 -3.39
CA GLY A 257 15.74 8.41 -2.59
C GLY A 257 14.89 9.31 -3.47
N TRP A 258 13.74 9.63 -2.98
CA TRP A 258 12.92 10.69 -3.53
C TRP A 258 13.71 12.00 -3.51
N GLN A 259 13.89 12.62 -4.70
CA GLN A 259 14.69 13.83 -4.83
C GLN A 259 13.79 15.06 -4.65
N PHE A 260 13.86 15.69 -3.50
CA PHE A 260 13.21 16.97 -3.24
C PHE A 260 14.28 18.07 -3.16
N ASN A 261 14.22 19.00 -4.11
CA ASN A 261 15.21 20.06 -4.24
C ASN A 261 14.69 21.43 -3.70
N GLY A 262 13.45 21.46 -3.24
CA GLY A 262 12.77 22.69 -2.76
C GLY A 262 12.42 23.65 -3.89
N TRP A 263 12.37 23.20 -5.14
CA TRP A 263 11.96 24.01 -6.28
C TRP A 263 10.43 24.12 -6.37
N ALA A 264 9.93 25.16 -6.99
CA ALA A 264 8.48 25.33 -7.19
C ALA A 264 7.86 24.14 -7.95
N THR A 265 8.62 23.52 -8.85
CA THR A 265 8.22 22.33 -9.60
C THR A 265 8.00 21.10 -8.70
N ASP A 266 8.80 20.93 -7.65
CA ASP A 266 8.64 19.82 -6.71
C ASP A 266 7.29 19.95 -5.96
N TYR A 267 7.00 21.14 -5.43
CA TYR A 267 5.73 21.41 -4.75
C TYR A 267 4.52 21.25 -5.68
N ILE A 268 4.61 21.75 -6.91
CA ILE A 268 3.52 21.61 -7.90
C ILE A 268 3.33 20.13 -8.26
N SER A 269 4.41 19.38 -8.41
CA SER A 269 4.39 17.93 -8.66
C SER A 269 3.63 17.20 -7.56
N GLU A 270 3.99 17.42 -6.29
CA GLU A 270 3.35 16.81 -5.14
C GLU A 270 1.86 17.17 -5.04
N VAL A 271 1.52 18.43 -5.27
CA VAL A 271 0.13 18.88 -5.30
C VAL A 271 -0.66 18.16 -6.39
N LEU A 272 -0.11 17.98 -7.58
CA LEU A 272 -0.76 17.26 -8.67
C LEU A 272 -0.88 15.76 -8.38
N MET A 273 0.13 15.16 -7.75
CA MET A 273 0.09 13.76 -7.32
C MET A 273 -1.01 13.48 -6.30
N VAL A 274 -1.49 14.48 -5.59
CA VAL A 274 -2.66 14.36 -4.70
C VAL A 274 -3.95 14.73 -5.41
N LEU A 275 -3.98 15.87 -6.10
CA LEU A 275 -5.21 16.43 -6.67
C LEU A 275 -5.79 15.54 -7.77
N VAL A 276 -4.95 14.93 -8.62
CA VAL A 276 -5.42 14.06 -9.71
C VAL A 276 -6.03 12.77 -9.15
N PRO A 277 -5.37 11.99 -8.28
CA PRO A 277 -6.00 10.85 -7.61
C PRO A 277 -7.22 11.22 -6.78
N LEU A 278 -7.21 12.37 -6.10
CA LEU A 278 -8.36 12.86 -5.35
C LEU A 278 -9.57 13.11 -6.28
N ALA A 279 -9.36 13.76 -7.41
CA ALA A 279 -10.43 13.98 -8.39
C ALA A 279 -11.00 12.67 -8.94
N VAL A 280 -10.14 11.69 -9.24
CA VAL A 280 -10.57 10.33 -9.63
C VAL A 280 -11.36 9.67 -8.50
N THR A 281 -10.92 9.81 -7.26
CA THR A 281 -11.62 9.25 -6.09
C THR A 281 -12.99 9.88 -5.92
N VAL A 282 -13.09 11.20 -5.99
CA VAL A 282 -14.38 11.91 -5.92
C VAL A 282 -15.29 11.46 -7.06
N TRP A 283 -14.78 11.35 -8.29
CA TRP A 283 -15.56 10.83 -9.42
C TRP A 283 -16.07 9.40 -9.19
N MET A 284 -15.30 8.55 -8.52
CA MET A 284 -15.71 7.19 -8.15
C MET A 284 -16.81 7.15 -7.07
N MET A 285 -16.98 8.22 -6.28
CA MET A 285 -18.01 8.31 -5.24
C MET A 285 -19.43 8.53 -5.78
N TYR A 286 -19.66 8.51 -7.10
CA TYR A 286 -20.96 8.77 -7.69
C TYR A 286 -21.48 7.62 -8.56
N GLY A 287 -22.82 7.44 -8.55
CA GLY A 287 -23.55 6.56 -9.45
C GLY A 287 -23.19 5.07 -9.31
N LYS A 288 -23.13 4.37 -10.43
CA LYS A 288 -22.84 2.91 -10.48
C LYS A 288 -21.47 2.56 -9.92
N ARG A 289 -20.48 3.44 -10.08
CA ARG A 289 -19.13 3.26 -9.58
C ARG A 289 -19.11 3.11 -8.06
N ARG A 290 -19.77 4.01 -7.36
CA ARG A 290 -19.92 3.96 -5.90
C ARG A 290 -20.63 2.69 -5.44
N LYS A 291 -21.68 2.25 -6.16
CA LYS A 291 -22.37 1.01 -5.82
C LYS A 291 -21.43 -0.20 -5.82
N VAL A 292 -20.53 -0.29 -6.80
CA VAL A 292 -19.52 -1.37 -6.84
C VAL A 292 -18.58 -1.31 -5.64
N LEU A 293 -18.13 -0.11 -5.24
CA LEU A 293 -17.28 0.06 -4.05
C LEU A 293 -18.03 -0.40 -2.79
N GLU A 294 -19.30 -0.03 -2.65
CA GLU A 294 -20.14 -0.41 -1.50
C GLU A 294 -20.46 -1.92 -1.49
N GLU A 295 -20.75 -2.52 -2.64
CA GLU A 295 -20.98 -3.97 -2.78
C GLU A 295 -19.73 -4.77 -2.36
N ASN A 296 -18.55 -4.37 -2.82
CA ASN A 296 -17.29 -5.03 -2.42
C ASN A 296 -16.96 -4.77 -0.94
N ALA A 297 -17.24 -3.58 -0.43
CA ALA A 297 -17.10 -3.28 1.00
C ALA A 297 -18.02 -4.18 1.86
N ASP A 298 -19.29 -4.38 1.45
CA ASP A 298 -20.19 -5.29 2.15
C ASP A 298 -19.70 -6.74 2.12
N ARG A 299 -19.18 -7.18 0.99
CA ARG A 299 -18.60 -8.53 0.85
C ARG A 299 -17.37 -8.73 1.74
N LEU A 300 -16.49 -7.73 1.81
CA LEU A 300 -15.33 -7.76 2.71
C LEU A 300 -15.74 -7.86 4.17
N MET A 301 -16.84 -7.21 4.54
CA MET A 301 -17.38 -7.26 5.89
C MET A 301 -18.31 -8.45 6.16
N ASN A 302 -18.45 -9.40 5.23
CA ASN A 302 -19.44 -10.50 5.30
C ASN A 302 -20.89 -10.02 5.54
N LEU A 303 -21.23 -8.84 5.06
CA LEU A 303 -22.60 -8.32 5.13
C LEU A 303 -23.41 -8.79 3.92
N PRO A 304 -24.76 -8.92 4.07
CA PRO A 304 -25.62 -9.20 2.93
C PRO A 304 -25.47 -8.11 1.86
N VAL A 305 -25.21 -8.53 0.62
CA VAL A 305 -25.13 -7.60 -0.51
C VAL A 305 -26.54 -7.35 -1.02
N GLU A 306 -27.07 -6.16 -0.79
CA GLU A 306 -28.36 -5.76 -1.30
C GLU A 306 -28.19 -5.23 -2.73
N PHE A 307 -28.30 -6.11 -3.72
CA PHE A 307 -28.17 -5.76 -5.15
C PHE A 307 -29.28 -4.84 -5.70
N ASN A 308 -30.35 -4.57 -4.95
CA ASN A 308 -31.56 -3.92 -5.44
C ASN A 308 -32.07 -2.72 -4.63
N ARG A 309 -31.28 -2.10 -3.79
CA ARG A 309 -31.73 -0.89 -3.09
C ARG A 309 -30.97 0.34 -3.61
N TYR A 310 -31.45 0.84 -4.76
CA TYR A 310 -31.50 2.28 -5.14
C TYR A 310 -31.88 2.42 -6.60
#